data_503ebaf9ded8212178782ccb11a8304f
#
_entry.id   503ebaf9ded8212178782ccb11a8304f
#
_cell.length_a   1.000
_cell.length_b   1.000
_cell.length_c   1.000
_cell.angle_alpha   90.00
_cell.angle_beta   90.00
_cell.angle_gamma   90.00
#
_symmetry.space_group_name_H-M   'P 1'
#
loop_
_entity.id
_entity.type
_entity.pdbx_description
1 polymer ?
#
loop_
_entity_poly.entity_id
_entity_poly.type
_entity_poly.pdbx_seq_one_letter_code
_entity_poly.pdbx_strand_id
1 'polypeptide(L)'
;MSIKFADLNLDKNILSAVSSEGYESPTPIQAQAIPFALEGRDIMASAQTGSGKTAAFLLPTLQRLTKRSEKPGKGPRALVLTPTRELAAQVEKNALAYAKNMRWFRTVSIVGGASFGYQTRALSKPVDLIVATPGRLMDLMQSGKVDFDRLEVLILDEADRMLDMGFIDDIETIVEATPSDRQTLLFSATWDGAVGKLARKLTKDPETIEVERVDDQGKIEEQLLYCDDMRHKNRLLDHILRDANIDQCVIFTSTKAMTEVIADELYEKGFAANCLHGDMPQGWRNRTLMDLRKGRCKILVATDVAARGIDVPTITHVINYDLPKQAEDYVHRIGRTGRAGRTGIAITFAEVNEYVKVHKIEKYIGRKLPELTIEGMEPTRKRKSAGGKPKGKGGWGDRKSGGWRGDKKPAKEGFGGKARGEGHKKDGFKKDGFKKDGFKKSDGFKKGGEGFKGKRKSNDGFGGKHKKG
;
A
#
# COMPACT_ATOMS: atom_id res chain seq x y z
N MET A 1 -16.13 -4.72 32.10
CA MET A 1 -16.36 -3.26 31.90
C MET A 1 -15.62 -2.83 30.64
N SER A 2 -16.27 -2.13 29.72
CA SER A 2 -15.60 -1.61 28.53
C SER A 2 -14.73 -0.42 28.94
N ILE A 3 -13.43 -0.46 28.61
CA ILE A 3 -12.49 0.65 28.82
C ILE A 3 -12.96 1.84 27.98
N LYS A 4 -12.94 3.05 28.55
CA LYS A 4 -13.21 4.31 27.82
C LYS A 4 -11.92 5.06 27.55
N PHE A 5 -11.92 5.94 26.54
CA PHE A 5 -10.75 6.81 26.28
C PHE A 5 -10.37 7.66 27.50
N ALA A 6 -11.34 8.05 28.33
CA ALA A 6 -11.11 8.80 29.57
C ALA A 6 -10.22 8.04 30.57
N ASP A 7 -10.22 6.71 30.50
CA ASP A 7 -9.44 5.85 31.40
C ASP A 7 -7.98 5.69 30.97
N LEU A 8 -7.60 6.22 29.78
CA LEU A 8 -6.27 6.06 29.18
C LEU A 8 -5.27 7.18 29.54
N ASN A 9 -5.57 8.04 30.54
CA ASN A 9 -4.70 9.11 31.01
C ASN A 9 -4.22 10.08 29.91
N LEU A 10 -5.05 10.35 28.92
CA LEU A 10 -4.76 11.31 27.85
C LEU A 10 -5.10 12.75 28.27
N ASP A 11 -4.38 13.72 27.70
CA ASP A 11 -4.64 15.16 27.91
C ASP A 11 -6.07 15.54 27.51
N LYS A 12 -6.69 16.44 28.28
CA LYS A 12 -8.05 16.90 28.07
C LYS A 12 -8.33 17.44 26.66
N ASN A 13 -7.33 18.07 26.03
CA ASN A 13 -7.46 18.60 24.67
C ASN A 13 -7.54 17.46 23.64
N ILE A 14 -6.78 16.37 23.86
CA ILE A 14 -6.81 15.16 23.03
C ILE A 14 -8.13 14.44 23.25
N LEU A 15 -8.55 14.20 24.50
CA LEU A 15 -9.83 13.56 24.83
C LEU A 15 -11.02 14.31 24.21
N SER A 16 -11.04 15.64 24.31
CA SER A 16 -12.06 16.47 23.69
C SER A 16 -12.07 16.35 22.15
N ALA A 17 -10.89 16.24 21.53
CA ALA A 17 -10.78 16.02 20.09
C ALA A 17 -11.30 14.65 19.67
N VAL A 18 -10.90 13.59 20.39
CA VAL A 18 -11.35 12.20 20.15
C VAL A 18 -12.87 12.08 20.28
N SER A 19 -13.44 12.64 21.36
CA SER A 19 -14.89 12.66 21.57
C SER A 19 -15.65 13.37 20.45
N SER A 20 -15.10 14.46 19.92
CA SER A 20 -15.75 15.21 18.82
C SER A 20 -15.67 14.52 17.46
N GLU A 21 -14.77 13.54 17.30
CA GLU A 21 -14.74 12.62 16.15
C GLU A 21 -15.72 11.43 16.32
N GLY A 22 -16.46 11.38 17.42
CA GLY A 22 -17.45 10.34 17.71
C GLY A 22 -16.87 9.05 18.31
N TYR A 23 -15.63 9.08 18.80
CA TYR A 23 -15.03 7.90 19.41
C TYR A 23 -15.32 7.87 20.92
N GLU A 24 -16.11 6.89 21.37
CA GLU A 24 -16.50 6.72 22.77
C GLU A 24 -15.58 5.73 23.50
N SER A 25 -15.26 4.63 22.87
CA SER A 25 -14.44 3.54 23.44
C SER A 25 -13.28 3.18 22.52
N PRO A 26 -12.11 2.85 23.09
CA PRO A 26 -10.97 2.39 22.31
C PRO A 26 -11.25 1.02 21.67
N THR A 27 -10.72 0.84 20.46
CA THR A 27 -10.68 -0.49 19.84
C THR A 27 -9.70 -1.41 20.57
N PRO A 28 -9.74 -2.74 20.37
CA PRO A 28 -8.82 -3.66 21.05
C PRO A 28 -7.34 -3.30 20.90
N ILE A 29 -6.89 -2.89 19.70
CA ILE A 29 -5.50 -2.46 19.49
C ILE A 29 -5.16 -1.16 20.22
N GLN A 30 -6.11 -0.23 20.31
CA GLN A 30 -5.92 1.02 21.03
C GLN A 30 -5.85 0.80 22.54
N ALA A 31 -6.76 -0.04 23.08
CA ALA A 31 -6.80 -0.34 24.49
C ALA A 31 -5.51 -1.03 24.99
N GLN A 32 -4.90 -1.87 24.14
CA GLN A 32 -3.65 -2.57 24.46
C GLN A 32 -2.41 -1.70 24.22
N ALA A 33 -2.34 -0.98 23.10
CA ALA A 33 -1.12 -0.27 22.70
C ALA A 33 -0.93 1.08 23.40
N ILE A 34 -2.00 1.86 23.61
CA ILE A 34 -1.89 3.21 24.15
C ILE A 34 -1.23 3.24 25.53
N PRO A 35 -1.58 2.39 26.50
CA PRO A 35 -0.94 2.40 27.82
C PRO A 35 0.58 2.25 27.76
N PHE A 36 1.08 1.22 27.06
CA PHE A 36 2.50 0.97 26.94
C PHE A 36 3.24 2.08 26.15
N ALA A 37 2.59 2.63 25.12
CA ALA A 37 3.15 3.77 24.39
C ALA A 37 3.27 5.00 25.27
N LEU A 38 2.33 5.26 26.19
CA LEU A 38 2.39 6.34 27.16
C LEU A 38 3.49 6.16 28.20
N GLU A 39 3.82 4.92 28.56
CA GLU A 39 4.96 4.57 29.42
C GLU A 39 6.31 4.77 28.72
N GLY A 40 6.32 4.97 27.41
CA GLY A 40 7.53 5.15 26.61
C GLY A 40 8.17 3.86 26.12
N ARG A 41 7.47 2.71 26.25
CA ARG A 41 7.95 1.42 25.75
C ARG A 41 7.87 1.35 24.23
N ASP A 42 8.80 0.64 23.62
CA ASP A 42 8.72 0.27 22.21
C ASP A 42 7.58 -0.73 22.01
N ILE A 43 6.95 -0.68 20.83
CA ILE A 43 5.80 -1.54 20.52
C ILE A 43 5.99 -2.23 19.17
N MET A 44 5.67 -3.52 19.13
CA MET A 44 5.43 -4.30 17.93
C MET A 44 3.98 -4.75 17.90
N ALA A 45 3.14 -4.13 17.08
CA ALA A 45 1.72 -4.40 17.05
C ALA A 45 1.27 -5.02 15.71
N SER A 46 0.63 -6.19 15.80
CA SER A 46 -0.04 -6.83 14.67
C SER A 46 -1.54 -6.56 14.72
N ALA A 47 -2.04 -5.90 13.68
CA ALA A 47 -3.46 -5.65 13.54
C ALA A 47 -3.85 -5.34 12.09
N GLN A 48 -5.07 -5.71 11.71
CA GLN A 48 -5.60 -5.50 10.36
C GLN A 48 -5.81 -4.01 10.03
N THR A 49 -5.93 -3.69 8.74
CA THR A 49 -6.39 -2.37 8.29
C THR A 49 -7.83 -2.13 8.78
N GLY A 50 -8.08 -0.92 9.29
CA GLY A 50 -9.41 -0.58 9.85
C GLY A 50 -9.58 -0.90 11.33
N SER A 51 -8.63 -1.55 11.99
CA SER A 51 -8.67 -1.86 13.43
C SER A 51 -8.45 -0.63 14.34
N GLY A 52 -8.11 0.54 13.78
CA GLY A 52 -7.85 1.75 14.57
C GLY A 52 -6.39 2.00 14.91
N LYS A 53 -5.42 1.34 14.24
CA LYS A 53 -3.96 1.51 14.44
C LYS A 53 -3.51 2.97 14.44
N THR A 54 -4.05 3.78 13.53
CA THR A 54 -3.66 5.20 13.42
C THR A 54 -3.86 5.96 14.72
N ALA A 55 -4.98 5.78 15.40
CA ALA A 55 -5.20 6.40 16.70
C ALA A 55 -4.34 5.73 17.80
N ALA A 56 -4.08 4.43 17.71
CA ALA A 56 -3.25 3.71 18.68
C ALA A 56 -1.82 4.28 18.77
N PHE A 57 -1.23 4.74 17.67
CA PHE A 57 0.07 5.40 17.72
C PHE A 57 0.00 6.93 17.79
N LEU A 58 -1.00 7.58 17.16
CA LEU A 58 -1.05 9.04 17.16
C LEU A 58 -1.43 9.61 18.54
N LEU A 59 -2.38 9.02 19.27
CA LEU A 59 -2.83 9.56 20.53
C LEU A 59 -1.71 9.63 21.59
N PRO A 60 -0.92 8.55 21.85
CA PRO A 60 0.20 8.64 22.78
C PRO A 60 1.33 9.52 22.25
N THR A 61 1.56 9.58 20.94
CA THR A 61 2.51 10.51 20.34
C THR A 61 2.11 11.96 20.60
N LEU A 62 0.86 12.32 20.32
CA LEU A 62 0.34 13.67 20.59
C LEU A 62 0.39 13.99 22.09
N GLN A 63 0.11 13.03 22.96
CA GLN A 63 0.26 13.17 24.41
C GLN A 63 1.69 13.58 24.80
N ARG A 64 2.71 12.94 24.22
CA ARG A 64 4.11 13.32 24.41
C ARG A 64 4.38 14.73 23.91
N LEU A 65 3.81 15.10 22.76
CA LEU A 65 3.97 16.43 22.15
C LEU A 65 3.24 17.55 22.91
N THR A 66 2.35 17.28 23.86
CA THR A 66 1.77 18.29 24.74
C THR A 66 2.82 18.95 25.63
N LYS A 67 3.86 18.22 26.01
CA LYS A 67 4.99 18.74 26.78
C LYS A 67 5.97 19.42 25.84
N ARG A 68 6.60 20.50 26.29
CA ARG A 68 7.66 21.16 25.52
C ARG A 68 8.87 20.24 25.40
N SER A 69 9.52 20.22 24.22
CA SER A 69 10.75 19.47 24.05
C SER A 69 11.88 20.04 24.91
N GLU A 70 12.63 19.18 25.54
CA GLU A 70 13.85 19.52 26.27
C GLU A 70 15.02 19.75 25.31
N LYS A 71 15.01 19.10 24.14
CA LYS A 71 16.06 19.22 23.12
C LYS A 71 15.82 20.48 22.26
N PRO A 72 16.84 21.34 22.08
CA PRO A 72 16.74 22.52 21.20
C PRO A 72 16.69 22.07 19.74
N GLY A 73 16.23 22.95 18.84
CA GLY A 73 16.24 22.72 17.40
C GLY A 73 14.90 22.96 16.72
N LYS A 74 14.85 22.75 15.40
CA LYS A 74 13.67 22.94 14.55
C LYS A 74 13.14 21.64 13.95
N GLY A 75 13.90 20.56 14.02
CA GLY A 75 13.54 19.24 13.49
C GLY A 75 12.29 18.66 14.14
N PRO A 76 11.72 17.60 13.60
CA PRO A 76 10.53 16.94 14.14
C PRO A 76 10.84 16.26 15.47
N ARG A 77 9.81 16.16 16.31
CA ARG A 77 9.83 15.36 17.54
C ARG A 77 9.26 13.97 17.31
N ALA A 78 8.42 13.82 16.28
CA ALA A 78 7.88 12.54 15.87
C ALA A 78 7.95 12.38 14.35
N LEU A 79 8.24 11.15 13.92
CA LEU A 79 8.30 10.74 12.52
C LEU A 79 7.41 9.52 12.32
N VAL A 80 6.48 9.60 11.35
CA VAL A 80 5.70 8.45 10.88
C VAL A 80 6.14 8.10 9.47
N LEU A 81 6.61 6.88 9.26
CA LEU A 81 6.89 6.32 7.94
C LEU A 81 5.69 5.51 7.46
N THR A 82 5.29 5.71 6.21
CA THR A 82 4.17 5.03 5.57
C THR A 82 4.54 4.59 4.15
N PRO A 83 4.00 3.47 3.63
CA PRO A 83 4.35 2.98 2.30
C PRO A 83 3.84 3.85 1.16
N THR A 84 2.73 4.59 1.37
CA THR A 84 2.05 5.32 0.30
C THR A 84 1.74 6.76 0.65
N ARG A 85 1.65 7.60 -0.39
CA ARG A 85 1.32 9.03 -0.27
C ARG A 85 -0.08 9.24 0.31
N GLU A 86 -0.99 8.36 -0.04
CA GLU A 86 -2.40 8.39 0.37
C GLU A 86 -2.51 8.08 1.86
N LEU A 87 -1.77 7.09 2.36
CA LEU A 87 -1.73 6.76 3.78
C LEU A 87 -1.06 7.88 4.57
N ALA A 88 0.03 8.47 4.06
CA ALA A 88 0.66 9.64 4.67
C ALA A 88 -0.32 10.80 4.85
N ALA A 89 -1.08 11.13 3.80
CA ALA A 89 -2.09 12.19 3.85
C ALA A 89 -3.24 11.86 4.82
N GLN A 90 -3.62 10.59 4.93
CA GLN A 90 -4.64 10.14 5.89
C GLN A 90 -4.14 10.26 7.33
N VAL A 91 -2.91 9.80 7.61
CA VAL A 91 -2.29 9.92 8.94
C VAL A 91 -2.15 11.38 9.34
N GLU A 92 -1.67 12.26 8.44
CA GLU A 92 -1.58 13.71 8.69
C GLU A 92 -2.95 14.33 9.01
N LYS A 93 -3.98 13.99 8.21
CA LYS A 93 -5.35 14.45 8.46
C LYS A 93 -5.85 14.02 9.85
N ASN A 94 -5.62 12.77 10.24
CA ASN A 94 -6.01 12.26 11.55
C ASN A 94 -5.23 12.94 12.68
N ALA A 95 -3.92 13.18 12.49
CA ALA A 95 -3.10 13.91 13.45
C ALA A 95 -3.64 15.33 13.68
N LEU A 96 -4.03 16.05 12.62
CA LEU A 96 -4.65 17.37 12.71
C LEU A 96 -6.02 17.32 13.41
N ALA A 97 -6.83 16.31 13.16
CA ALA A 97 -8.13 16.12 13.81
C ALA A 97 -7.97 15.89 15.32
N TYR A 98 -7.07 14.99 15.73
CA TYR A 98 -6.81 14.69 17.13
C TYR A 98 -6.08 15.84 17.87
N ALA A 99 -5.29 16.63 17.15
CA ALA A 99 -4.57 17.78 17.69
C ALA A 99 -5.32 19.13 17.56
N LYS A 100 -6.60 19.15 17.16
CA LYS A 100 -7.34 20.38 16.84
C LYS A 100 -7.36 21.42 17.96
N ASN A 101 -7.25 20.97 19.21
CA ASN A 101 -7.19 21.83 20.39
C ASN A 101 -5.76 22.19 20.82
N MET A 102 -4.73 21.71 20.09
CA MET A 102 -3.31 22.01 20.32
C MET A 102 -2.85 23.10 19.34
N ARG A 103 -3.05 24.37 19.68
CA ARG A 103 -2.81 25.53 18.77
C ARG A 103 -1.39 25.65 18.25
N TRP A 104 -0.40 25.10 18.96
CA TRP A 104 1.03 25.13 18.58
C TRP A 104 1.44 23.96 17.71
N PHE A 105 0.63 22.89 17.63
CA PHE A 105 0.99 21.68 16.90
C PHE A 105 1.14 21.92 15.40
N ARG A 106 2.25 21.44 14.86
CA ARG A 106 2.58 21.58 13.44
C ARG A 106 3.01 20.24 12.85
N THR A 107 2.35 19.85 11.80
CA THR A 107 2.67 18.67 11.03
C THR A 107 2.94 19.00 9.57
N VAL A 108 3.71 18.16 8.90
CA VAL A 108 3.96 18.21 7.47
C VAL A 108 4.03 16.82 6.87
N SER A 109 3.39 16.66 5.72
CA SER A 109 3.47 15.44 4.92
C SER A 109 4.59 15.55 3.88
N ILE A 110 5.52 14.59 3.89
CA ILE A 110 6.70 14.52 3.01
C ILE A 110 6.53 13.33 2.06
N VAL A 111 6.05 13.62 0.85
CA VAL A 111 5.69 12.58 -0.11
C VAL A 111 6.17 12.93 -1.52
N GLY A 112 6.49 11.91 -2.31
CA GLY A 112 6.83 12.09 -3.71
C GLY A 112 5.65 12.66 -4.52
N GLY A 113 5.93 13.33 -5.65
CA GLY A 113 4.91 13.92 -6.52
C GLY A 113 4.30 15.23 -6.01
N ALA A 114 4.54 15.62 -4.76
CA ALA A 114 4.26 16.97 -4.27
C ALA A 114 5.46 17.91 -4.54
N SER A 115 5.20 19.22 -4.55
CA SER A 115 6.24 20.22 -4.81
C SER A 115 7.38 20.14 -3.79
N PHE A 116 8.60 19.92 -4.25
CA PHE A 116 9.79 19.89 -3.39
C PHE A 116 9.99 21.22 -2.66
N GLY A 117 9.84 22.35 -3.37
CA GLY A 117 9.97 23.68 -2.78
C GLY A 117 8.93 24.00 -1.71
N TYR A 118 7.69 23.47 -1.85
CA TYR A 118 6.68 23.60 -0.81
C TYR A 118 7.08 22.86 0.46
N GLN A 119 7.51 21.60 0.32
CA GLN A 119 7.94 20.77 1.45
C GLN A 119 9.17 21.36 2.16
N THR A 120 10.17 21.80 1.39
CA THR A 120 11.36 22.50 1.95
C THR A 120 10.97 23.76 2.71
N ARG A 121 10.03 24.57 2.18
CA ARG A 121 9.55 25.78 2.88
C ARG A 121 8.78 25.42 4.15
N ALA A 122 8.02 24.34 4.16
CA ALA A 122 7.32 23.88 5.36
C ALA A 122 8.31 23.47 6.47
N LEU A 123 9.40 22.79 6.10
CA LEU A 123 10.48 22.36 7.00
C LEU A 123 11.38 23.50 7.51
N SER A 124 11.37 24.68 6.89
CA SER A 124 12.13 25.84 7.39
C SER A 124 11.61 26.40 8.71
N LYS A 125 10.42 25.98 9.12
CA LYS A 125 9.80 26.33 10.40
C LYS A 125 9.83 25.13 11.35
N PRO A 126 9.76 25.31 12.67
CA PRO A 126 9.66 24.18 13.60
C PRO A 126 8.47 23.29 13.25
N VAL A 127 8.69 21.99 13.21
CA VAL A 127 7.67 20.96 12.93
C VAL A 127 7.69 19.96 14.08
N ASP A 128 6.53 19.58 14.60
CA ASP A 128 6.42 18.60 15.69
C ASP A 128 6.31 17.18 15.13
N LEU A 129 5.56 16.98 14.05
CA LEU A 129 5.33 15.68 13.41
C LEU A 129 5.63 15.75 11.90
N ILE A 130 6.47 14.85 11.43
CA ILE A 130 6.59 14.54 9.99
C ILE A 130 5.88 13.22 9.72
N VAL A 131 5.03 13.19 8.69
CA VAL A 131 4.48 11.97 8.11
C VAL A 131 5.07 11.80 6.72
N ALA A 132 5.77 10.70 6.44
CA ALA A 132 6.57 10.61 5.22
C ALA A 132 6.47 9.26 4.52
N THR A 133 6.68 9.29 3.18
CA THR A 133 7.10 8.10 2.43
C THR A 133 8.63 8.05 2.35
N PRO A 134 9.29 6.87 2.50
CA PRO A 134 10.74 6.78 2.63
C PRO A 134 11.51 7.51 1.54
N GLY A 135 11.28 7.24 0.26
CA GLY A 135 12.08 7.81 -0.83
C GLY A 135 12.11 9.34 -0.85
N ARG A 136 10.98 10.06 -0.65
CA ARG A 136 10.99 11.54 -0.61
C ARG A 136 11.67 12.09 0.65
N LEU A 137 11.55 11.36 1.76
CA LEU A 137 12.26 11.75 2.98
C LEU A 137 13.77 11.64 2.77
N MET A 138 14.25 10.58 2.12
CA MET A 138 15.64 10.41 1.72
C MET A 138 16.16 11.57 0.85
N ASP A 139 15.39 12.00 -0.17
CA ASP A 139 15.74 13.16 -1.01
C ASP A 139 15.99 14.43 -0.16
N LEU A 140 15.13 14.66 0.82
CA LEU A 140 15.23 15.85 1.70
C LEU A 140 16.36 15.73 2.72
N MET A 141 16.62 14.52 3.26
CA MET A 141 17.76 14.24 4.14
C MET A 141 19.09 14.46 3.41
N GLN A 142 19.24 13.90 2.22
CA GLN A 142 20.44 14.08 1.39
C GLN A 142 20.68 15.54 1.00
N SER A 143 19.60 16.33 0.89
CA SER A 143 19.67 17.78 0.65
C SER A 143 19.91 18.60 1.93
N GLY A 144 20.10 17.98 3.09
CA GLY A 144 20.31 18.65 4.38
C GLY A 144 19.11 19.51 4.83
N LYS A 145 17.89 19.11 4.46
CA LYS A 145 16.66 19.86 4.78
C LYS A 145 15.90 19.29 5.97
N VAL A 146 16.28 18.13 6.46
CA VAL A 146 15.69 17.48 7.63
C VAL A 146 16.81 17.12 8.60
N ASP A 147 16.58 17.43 9.86
CA ASP A 147 17.44 17.11 10.99
C ASP A 147 16.56 16.38 12.03
N PHE A 148 17.06 15.26 12.52
CA PHE A 148 16.33 14.42 13.47
C PHE A 148 16.90 14.47 14.91
N ASP A 149 17.82 15.37 15.22
CA ASP A 149 18.51 15.42 16.54
C ASP A 149 17.55 15.48 17.74
N ARG A 150 16.35 16.02 17.53
CA ARG A 150 15.33 16.11 18.58
C ARG A 150 14.21 15.09 18.46
N LEU A 151 14.36 14.07 17.60
CA LEU A 151 13.32 13.06 17.43
C LEU A 151 13.16 12.23 18.72
N GLU A 152 11.94 12.10 19.17
CA GLU A 152 11.55 11.36 20.38
C GLU A 152 10.79 10.08 20.05
N VAL A 153 10.02 10.08 18.95
CA VAL A 153 9.19 8.95 18.55
C VAL A 153 9.34 8.65 17.05
N LEU A 154 9.62 7.40 16.74
CA LEU A 154 9.59 6.87 15.37
C LEU A 154 8.46 5.86 15.25
N ILE A 155 7.63 6.03 14.23
CA ILE A 155 6.50 5.13 13.92
C ILE A 155 6.68 4.57 12.52
N LEU A 156 6.55 3.26 12.35
CA LEU A 156 6.43 2.61 11.05
C LEU A 156 5.02 2.01 10.96
N ASP A 157 4.19 2.54 10.05
CA ASP A 157 2.85 2.01 9.77
C ASP A 157 2.86 1.22 8.46
N GLU A 158 2.26 0.03 8.48
CA GLU A 158 2.31 -0.96 7.39
C GLU A 158 3.77 -1.32 7.01
N ALA A 159 4.58 -1.71 8.01
CA ALA A 159 6.01 -2.02 7.81
C ALA A 159 6.23 -3.14 6.80
N ASP A 160 5.41 -4.19 6.80
CA ASP A 160 5.41 -5.27 5.81
C ASP A 160 5.29 -4.73 4.38
N ARG A 161 4.44 -3.75 4.18
CA ARG A 161 4.22 -3.14 2.87
C ARG A 161 5.37 -2.27 2.41
N MET A 162 6.04 -1.60 3.33
CA MET A 162 7.25 -0.85 2.99
C MET A 162 8.36 -1.77 2.49
N LEU A 163 8.50 -2.95 3.10
CA LEU A 163 9.46 -3.96 2.67
C LEU A 163 9.09 -4.56 1.29
N ASP A 164 7.82 -4.89 1.08
CA ASP A 164 7.31 -5.37 -0.23
C ASP A 164 7.59 -4.37 -1.36
N MET A 165 7.62 -3.08 -1.05
CA MET A 165 7.91 -2.01 -2.00
C MET A 165 9.42 -1.75 -2.16
N GLY A 166 10.27 -2.47 -1.45
CA GLY A 166 11.73 -2.38 -1.54
C GLY A 166 12.35 -1.23 -0.74
N PHE A 167 11.64 -0.67 0.23
CA PHE A 167 12.13 0.47 1.04
C PHE A 167 13.00 0.05 2.24
N ILE A 168 13.47 -1.19 2.30
CA ILE A 168 14.23 -1.67 3.46
C ILE A 168 15.50 -0.83 3.71
N ASP A 169 16.29 -0.59 2.68
CA ASP A 169 17.54 0.18 2.77
C ASP A 169 17.28 1.66 3.10
N ASP A 170 16.21 2.24 2.52
CA ASP A 170 15.78 3.60 2.83
C ASP A 170 15.38 3.73 4.30
N ILE A 171 14.61 2.76 4.82
CA ILE A 171 14.17 2.74 6.23
C ILE A 171 15.39 2.63 7.15
N GLU A 172 16.32 1.71 6.89
CA GLU A 172 17.53 1.56 7.69
C GLU A 172 18.35 2.85 7.73
N THR A 173 18.56 3.48 6.57
CA THR A 173 19.26 4.77 6.47
C THR A 173 18.58 5.89 7.24
N ILE A 174 17.23 5.99 7.16
CA ILE A 174 16.46 6.97 7.92
C ILE A 174 16.62 6.73 9.42
N VAL A 175 16.51 5.48 9.85
CA VAL A 175 16.60 5.09 11.26
C VAL A 175 17.99 5.37 11.83
N GLU A 176 19.06 5.11 11.09
CA GLU A 176 20.43 5.41 11.49
C GLU A 176 20.68 6.91 11.71
N ALA A 177 19.92 7.77 11.01
CA ALA A 177 19.98 9.22 11.18
C ALA A 177 19.13 9.73 12.37
N THR A 178 18.46 8.86 13.12
CA THR A 178 17.63 9.26 14.26
C THR A 178 18.30 8.90 15.61
N PRO A 179 17.99 9.62 16.71
CA PRO A 179 18.56 9.32 18.02
C PRO A 179 18.31 7.88 18.46
N SER A 180 19.27 7.29 19.13
CA SER A 180 19.16 5.91 19.62
C SER A 180 18.25 5.78 20.86
N ASP A 181 17.99 6.87 21.56
CA ASP A 181 17.12 6.95 22.76
C ASP A 181 15.65 7.22 22.44
N ARG A 182 15.29 7.24 21.13
CA ARG A 182 13.90 7.38 20.71
C ARG A 182 13.05 6.17 21.10
N GLN A 183 11.75 6.41 21.25
CA GLN A 183 10.74 5.36 21.29
C GLN A 183 10.42 4.90 19.85
N THR A 184 10.25 3.59 19.62
CA THR A 184 9.92 3.04 18.32
C THR A 184 8.61 2.26 18.36
N LEU A 185 7.63 2.63 17.52
CA LEU A 185 6.33 1.99 17.43
C LEU A 185 6.19 1.37 16.03
N LEU A 186 6.09 0.05 15.96
CA LEU A 186 5.98 -0.69 14.70
C LEU A 186 4.60 -1.30 14.56
N PHE A 187 3.95 -1.03 13.44
CA PHE A 187 2.65 -1.59 13.07
C PHE A 187 2.75 -2.34 11.75
N SER A 188 2.35 -3.61 11.76
CA SER A 188 2.41 -4.50 10.60
C SER A 188 1.23 -5.47 10.62
N ALA A 189 0.87 -6.06 9.49
CA ALA A 189 -0.07 -7.17 9.45
C ALA A 189 0.63 -8.52 9.68
N THR A 190 1.94 -8.59 9.44
CA THR A 190 2.77 -9.80 9.60
C THR A 190 4.13 -9.48 10.20
N TRP A 191 4.72 -10.43 10.93
CA TRP A 191 6.07 -10.36 11.49
C TRP A 191 7.01 -11.41 10.91
N ASP A 192 6.64 -12.03 9.78
CA ASP A 192 7.41 -13.10 9.19
C ASP A 192 8.68 -12.60 8.46
N GLY A 193 9.70 -13.44 8.40
CA GLY A 193 10.87 -13.23 7.56
C GLY A 193 11.63 -11.92 7.80
N ALA A 194 11.68 -11.06 6.77
CA ALA A 194 12.41 -9.80 6.78
C ALA A 194 11.79 -8.75 7.72
N VAL A 195 10.46 -8.70 7.83
CA VAL A 195 9.74 -7.76 8.69
C VAL A 195 10.10 -7.96 10.15
N GLY A 196 10.09 -9.22 10.63
CA GLY A 196 10.45 -9.53 11.99
C GLY A 196 11.94 -9.29 12.30
N LYS A 197 12.84 -9.46 11.30
CA LYS A 197 14.26 -9.11 11.46
C LYS A 197 14.43 -7.60 11.60
N LEU A 198 13.79 -6.82 10.73
CA LEU A 198 13.83 -5.37 10.80
C LEU A 198 13.26 -4.88 12.14
N ALA A 199 12.12 -5.39 12.57
CA ALA A 199 11.48 -5.00 13.80
C ALA A 199 12.41 -5.21 15.01
N ARG A 200 13.03 -6.39 15.14
CA ARG A 200 14.02 -6.67 16.20
C ARG A 200 15.26 -5.77 16.15
N LYS A 201 15.68 -5.31 14.97
CA LYS A 201 16.80 -4.37 14.81
C LYS A 201 16.43 -2.96 15.28
N LEU A 202 15.16 -2.56 15.08
CA LEU A 202 14.71 -1.19 15.30
C LEU A 202 14.15 -0.93 16.69
N THR A 203 13.76 -1.97 17.44
CA THR A 203 13.11 -1.86 18.75
C THR A 203 14.02 -2.35 19.88
N LYS A 204 13.77 -1.85 21.09
CA LYS A 204 14.46 -2.24 22.32
C LYS A 204 13.42 -2.77 23.31
N ASP A 205 13.50 -4.05 23.65
CA ASP A 205 12.57 -4.74 24.57
C ASP A 205 11.09 -4.34 24.30
N PRO A 206 10.59 -4.59 23.07
CA PRO A 206 9.27 -4.10 22.69
C PRO A 206 8.15 -4.90 23.33
N GLU A 207 7.05 -4.21 23.64
CA GLU A 207 5.78 -4.87 23.93
C GLU A 207 5.20 -5.42 22.64
N THR A 208 4.95 -6.72 22.59
CA THR A 208 4.35 -7.38 21.44
C THR A 208 2.84 -7.48 21.62
N ILE A 209 2.10 -6.85 20.73
CA ILE A 209 0.64 -6.80 20.78
C ILE A 209 0.09 -7.49 19.54
N GLU A 210 -0.61 -8.57 19.76
CA GLU A 210 -1.33 -9.30 18.71
C GLU A 210 -2.82 -9.20 18.98
N VAL A 211 -3.50 -8.42 18.18
CA VAL A 211 -4.96 -8.41 18.23
C VAL A 211 -5.44 -9.50 17.29
N GLU A 212 -6.09 -10.51 17.89
CA GLU A 212 -6.74 -11.57 17.12
C GLU A 212 -7.58 -10.95 16.00
N ARG A 213 -7.50 -11.59 14.84
CA ARG A 213 -8.38 -11.23 13.72
C ARG A 213 -9.80 -11.40 14.25
N VAL A 214 -10.47 -10.30 14.58
CA VAL A 214 -11.91 -10.36 14.72
C VAL A 214 -12.39 -10.91 13.39
N ASP A 215 -12.94 -12.11 13.45
CA ASP A 215 -13.54 -12.74 12.29
C ASP A 215 -14.70 -11.84 11.84
N ASP A 216 -14.39 -10.87 11.02
CA ASP A 216 -15.39 -10.10 10.25
C ASP A 216 -16.05 -11.00 9.18
N GLN A 217 -15.97 -12.33 9.39
CA GLN A 217 -16.49 -13.35 8.46
C GLN A 217 -17.96 -13.14 8.12
N GLY A 218 -18.70 -12.37 8.94
CA GLY A 218 -20.10 -12.03 8.64
C GLY A 218 -20.30 -10.71 7.89
N LYS A 219 -19.23 -9.90 7.70
CA LYS A 219 -19.39 -8.57 7.08
C LYS A 219 -19.00 -8.51 5.59
N ILE A 220 -18.18 -9.46 5.12
CA ILE A 220 -17.78 -9.52 3.71
C ILE A 220 -18.23 -10.86 3.13
N GLU A 221 -19.16 -10.80 2.20
CA GLU A 221 -19.56 -11.95 1.38
C GLU A 221 -18.53 -12.13 0.26
N GLU A 222 -17.84 -13.28 0.26
CA GLU A 222 -16.81 -13.60 -0.72
C GLU A 222 -17.35 -14.54 -1.79
N GLN A 223 -17.04 -14.27 -3.04
CA GLN A 223 -17.48 -15.04 -4.20
C GLN A 223 -16.32 -15.25 -5.16
N LEU A 224 -16.17 -16.48 -5.68
CA LEU A 224 -15.15 -16.86 -6.66
C LEU A 224 -15.82 -17.27 -7.97
N LEU A 225 -15.49 -16.58 -9.07
CA LEU A 225 -15.94 -16.92 -10.40
C LEU A 225 -14.75 -17.37 -11.26
N TYR A 226 -14.85 -18.56 -11.83
CA TYR A 226 -13.87 -19.01 -12.81
C TYR A 226 -14.21 -18.52 -14.21
N CYS A 227 -13.19 -18.20 -14.99
CA CYS A 227 -13.30 -17.72 -16.36
C CYS A 227 -12.29 -18.39 -17.28
N ASP A 228 -12.58 -18.41 -18.58
CA ASP A 228 -11.72 -19.02 -19.58
C ASP A 228 -10.55 -18.12 -20.00
N ASP A 229 -10.82 -16.82 -20.17
CA ASP A 229 -9.90 -15.82 -20.66
C ASP A 229 -10.38 -14.39 -20.32
N MET A 230 -9.64 -13.38 -20.79
CA MET A 230 -9.93 -11.97 -20.57
C MET A 230 -11.29 -11.53 -21.16
N ARG A 231 -11.69 -12.08 -22.32
CA ARG A 231 -13.02 -11.76 -22.92
C ARG A 231 -14.15 -12.26 -22.03
N HIS A 232 -13.95 -13.43 -21.44
CA HIS A 232 -14.92 -13.98 -20.49
C HIS A 232 -14.94 -13.13 -19.20
N LYS A 233 -13.79 -12.71 -18.67
CA LYS A 233 -13.72 -11.78 -17.52
C LYS A 233 -14.52 -10.49 -17.80
N ASN A 234 -14.33 -9.86 -18.97
CA ASN A 234 -15.03 -8.63 -19.33
C ASN A 234 -16.55 -8.82 -19.43
N ARG A 235 -17.02 -9.96 -19.94
CA ARG A 235 -18.46 -10.29 -19.98
C ARG A 235 -19.03 -10.45 -18.57
N LEU A 236 -18.35 -11.18 -17.70
CA LEU A 236 -18.74 -11.36 -16.30
C LEU A 236 -18.75 -10.01 -15.58
N LEU A 237 -17.72 -9.18 -15.77
CA LEU A 237 -17.64 -7.85 -15.17
C LEU A 237 -18.81 -6.98 -15.60
N ASP A 238 -19.12 -6.91 -16.90
CA ASP A 238 -20.25 -6.13 -17.43
C ASP A 238 -21.59 -6.60 -16.86
N HIS A 239 -21.79 -7.92 -16.79
CA HIS A 239 -23.01 -8.50 -16.20
C HIS A 239 -23.15 -8.12 -14.73
N ILE A 240 -22.11 -8.32 -13.91
CA ILE A 240 -22.14 -8.02 -12.49
C ILE A 240 -22.39 -6.53 -12.24
N LEU A 241 -21.70 -5.65 -12.98
CA LEU A 241 -21.84 -4.21 -12.79
C LEU A 241 -23.23 -3.68 -13.18
N ARG A 242 -23.98 -4.40 -14.04
CA ARG A 242 -25.35 -4.02 -14.43
C ARG A 242 -26.43 -4.57 -13.50
N ASP A 243 -26.22 -5.78 -12.97
CA ASP A 243 -27.22 -6.47 -12.16
C ASP A 243 -27.13 -6.13 -10.67
N ALA A 244 -25.95 -5.76 -10.19
CA ALA A 244 -25.76 -5.47 -8.78
C ALA A 244 -26.17 -4.04 -8.45
N ASN A 245 -26.85 -3.82 -7.31
CA ASN A 245 -27.05 -2.51 -6.69
C ASN A 245 -25.74 -1.97 -6.13
N ILE A 246 -24.78 -1.72 -7.03
CA ILE A 246 -23.44 -1.25 -6.70
C ILE A 246 -23.52 0.24 -6.43
N ASP A 247 -23.41 0.62 -5.16
CA ASP A 247 -23.27 2.03 -4.79
C ASP A 247 -21.87 2.54 -5.15
N GLN A 248 -20.81 1.87 -4.65
CA GLN A 248 -19.43 2.12 -5.05
C GLN A 248 -18.63 0.82 -5.12
N CYS A 249 -17.77 0.70 -6.13
CA CYS A 249 -16.94 -0.48 -6.38
C CYS A 249 -15.47 -0.12 -6.57
N VAL A 250 -14.57 -0.98 -6.07
CA VAL A 250 -13.15 -0.96 -6.44
C VAL A 250 -12.82 -2.23 -7.21
N ILE A 251 -12.25 -2.07 -8.40
CA ILE A 251 -11.79 -3.16 -9.27
C ILE A 251 -10.27 -3.20 -9.23
N PHE A 252 -9.70 -4.34 -8.83
CA PHE A 252 -8.25 -4.54 -8.76
C PHE A 252 -7.71 -5.22 -9.99
N THR A 253 -6.70 -4.62 -10.62
CA THR A 253 -5.98 -5.14 -11.78
C THR A 253 -4.49 -5.28 -11.49
N SER A 254 -3.82 -6.17 -12.23
CA SER A 254 -2.38 -6.45 -12.04
C SER A 254 -1.46 -5.40 -12.64
N THR A 255 -1.91 -4.63 -13.65
CA THR A 255 -1.06 -3.70 -14.39
C THR A 255 -1.71 -2.33 -14.56
N LYS A 256 -0.87 -1.28 -14.66
CA LYS A 256 -1.29 0.09 -14.89
C LYS A 256 -2.08 0.23 -16.21
N ALA A 257 -1.57 -0.37 -17.29
CA ALA A 257 -2.22 -0.33 -18.60
C ALA A 257 -3.63 -0.97 -18.56
N MET A 258 -3.78 -2.12 -17.87
CA MET A 258 -5.11 -2.75 -17.73
C MET A 258 -6.06 -1.88 -16.90
N THR A 259 -5.53 -1.14 -15.91
CA THR A 259 -6.32 -0.20 -15.11
C THR A 259 -6.95 0.88 -15.98
N GLU A 260 -6.18 1.44 -16.92
CA GLU A 260 -6.65 2.46 -17.87
C GLU A 260 -7.67 1.87 -18.84
N VAL A 261 -7.33 0.75 -19.49
CA VAL A 261 -8.19 0.08 -20.49
C VAL A 261 -9.56 -0.25 -19.89
N ILE A 262 -9.61 -0.88 -18.70
CA ILE A 262 -10.89 -1.25 -18.09
C ILE A 262 -11.67 0.01 -17.67
N ALA A 263 -11.01 1.04 -17.14
CA ALA A 263 -11.70 2.26 -16.74
C ALA A 263 -12.32 2.98 -17.96
N ASP A 264 -11.59 3.04 -19.08
CA ASP A 264 -12.05 3.66 -20.31
C ASP A 264 -13.22 2.85 -20.93
N GLU A 265 -13.08 1.51 -21.03
CA GLU A 265 -14.19 0.64 -21.50
C GLU A 265 -15.46 0.80 -20.65
N LEU A 266 -15.34 0.92 -19.34
CA LEU A 266 -16.47 1.12 -18.45
C LEU A 266 -17.08 2.52 -18.62
N TYR A 267 -16.22 3.54 -18.79
CA TYR A 267 -16.70 4.90 -19.05
C TYR A 267 -17.47 5.00 -20.38
N GLU A 268 -16.95 4.38 -21.46
CA GLU A 268 -17.65 4.30 -22.76
C GLU A 268 -19.01 3.59 -22.67
N LYS A 269 -19.13 2.61 -21.76
CA LYS A 269 -20.41 1.92 -21.46
C LYS A 269 -21.34 2.73 -20.55
N GLY A 270 -20.98 3.95 -20.18
CA GLY A 270 -21.80 4.86 -19.38
C GLY A 270 -21.67 4.72 -17.87
N PHE A 271 -20.69 3.95 -17.37
CA PHE A 271 -20.41 3.90 -15.94
C PHE A 271 -19.60 5.12 -15.47
N ALA A 272 -19.84 5.61 -14.26
CA ALA A 272 -19.03 6.64 -13.63
C ALA A 272 -17.69 6.03 -13.11
N ALA A 273 -16.84 5.60 -14.04
CA ALA A 273 -15.58 4.92 -13.77
C ALA A 273 -14.37 5.85 -13.89
N ASN A 274 -13.35 5.62 -13.06
CA ASN A 274 -12.05 6.28 -13.14
C ASN A 274 -10.94 5.29 -12.81
N CYS A 275 -9.73 5.53 -13.33
CA CYS A 275 -8.54 4.74 -13.00
C CYS A 275 -7.74 5.36 -11.85
N LEU A 276 -6.92 4.51 -11.17
CA LEU A 276 -5.93 4.94 -10.19
C LEU A 276 -4.70 4.04 -10.21
N HIS A 277 -3.53 4.59 -10.61
CA HIS A 277 -2.26 3.86 -10.65
C HIS A 277 -1.06 4.78 -10.38
N GLY A 278 0.13 4.17 -10.22
CA GLY A 278 1.34 4.87 -9.73
C GLY A 278 1.86 5.97 -10.64
N ASP A 279 1.65 5.87 -11.97
CA ASP A 279 2.20 6.83 -12.94
C ASP A 279 1.35 8.10 -13.10
N MET A 280 0.13 8.11 -12.52
CA MET A 280 -0.72 9.29 -12.56
C MET A 280 -0.10 10.46 -11.78
N PRO A 281 -0.18 11.69 -12.32
CA PRO A 281 0.18 12.90 -11.58
C PRO A 281 -0.59 13.00 -10.25
N GLN A 282 0.07 13.44 -9.17
CA GLN A 282 -0.53 13.47 -7.84
C GLN A 282 -1.83 14.29 -7.77
N GLY A 283 -1.90 15.38 -8.53
CA GLY A 283 -3.13 16.19 -8.60
C GLY A 283 -4.34 15.41 -9.13
N TRP A 284 -4.11 14.55 -10.15
CA TRP A 284 -5.17 13.70 -10.71
C TRP A 284 -5.57 12.59 -9.75
N ARG A 285 -4.60 11.95 -9.08
CA ARG A 285 -4.87 10.95 -8.04
C ARG A 285 -5.75 11.52 -6.93
N ASN A 286 -5.38 12.71 -6.43
CA ASN A 286 -6.15 13.39 -5.38
C ASN A 286 -7.57 13.73 -5.85
N ARG A 287 -7.73 14.16 -7.12
CA ARG A 287 -9.05 14.45 -7.71
C ARG A 287 -9.89 13.18 -7.80
N THR A 288 -9.34 12.08 -8.35
CA THR A 288 -10.04 10.80 -8.46
C THR A 288 -10.52 10.30 -7.09
N LEU A 289 -9.66 10.36 -6.07
CA LEU A 289 -10.04 9.96 -4.70
C LEU A 289 -11.10 10.89 -4.09
N MET A 290 -11.04 12.19 -4.38
CA MET A 290 -12.07 13.13 -3.95
C MET A 290 -13.41 12.87 -4.66
N ASP A 291 -13.38 12.53 -5.94
CA ASP A 291 -14.57 12.20 -6.72
C ASP A 291 -15.20 10.89 -6.24
N LEU A 292 -14.36 9.90 -5.86
CA LEU A 292 -14.83 8.68 -5.21
C LEU A 292 -15.53 8.98 -3.87
N ARG A 293 -14.88 9.76 -2.98
CA ARG A 293 -15.45 10.14 -1.67
C ARG A 293 -16.76 10.92 -1.78
N LYS A 294 -16.92 11.71 -2.84
CA LYS A 294 -18.14 12.49 -3.11
C LYS A 294 -19.21 11.72 -3.90
N GLY A 295 -18.97 10.45 -4.20
CA GLY A 295 -19.89 9.61 -4.97
C GLY A 295 -20.03 9.98 -6.46
N ARG A 296 -19.15 10.87 -6.99
CA ARG A 296 -19.11 11.21 -8.42
C ARG A 296 -18.43 10.13 -9.25
N CYS A 297 -17.44 9.46 -8.68
CA CYS A 297 -16.89 8.22 -9.21
C CYS A 297 -17.58 7.06 -8.48
N LYS A 298 -18.21 6.16 -9.22
CA LYS A 298 -18.89 4.98 -8.68
C LYS A 298 -17.99 3.74 -8.76
N ILE A 299 -17.15 3.66 -9.78
CA ILE A 299 -16.25 2.54 -10.03
C ILE A 299 -14.83 3.06 -10.11
N LEU A 300 -13.99 2.60 -9.19
CA LEU A 300 -12.55 2.87 -9.21
C LEU A 300 -11.81 1.63 -9.70
N VAL A 301 -11.12 1.73 -10.83
CA VAL A 301 -10.22 0.67 -11.30
C VAL A 301 -8.80 1.00 -10.84
N ALA A 302 -8.15 0.11 -10.11
CA ALA A 302 -6.88 0.44 -9.46
C ALA A 302 -5.89 -0.72 -9.39
N THR A 303 -4.59 -0.39 -9.34
CA THR A 303 -3.53 -1.33 -8.95
C THR A 303 -3.42 -1.43 -7.43
N ASP A 304 -2.87 -2.53 -6.90
CA ASP A 304 -2.66 -2.73 -5.46
C ASP A 304 -1.95 -1.54 -4.80
N VAL A 305 -0.82 -1.13 -5.38
CA VAL A 305 0.00 -0.03 -4.83
C VAL A 305 -0.79 1.27 -4.75
N ALA A 306 -1.62 1.56 -5.74
CA ALA A 306 -2.37 2.82 -5.79
C ALA A 306 -3.62 2.81 -4.91
N ALA A 307 -4.25 1.64 -4.74
CA ALA A 307 -5.44 1.48 -3.91
C ALA A 307 -5.13 1.32 -2.41
N ARG A 308 -3.85 1.10 -2.06
CA ARG A 308 -3.42 1.05 -0.65
C ARG A 308 -3.66 2.40 0.03
N GLY A 309 -4.12 2.35 1.27
CA GLY A 309 -4.44 3.57 2.02
C GLY A 309 -5.74 4.28 1.60
N ILE A 310 -6.49 3.75 0.63
CA ILE A 310 -7.81 4.30 0.31
C ILE A 310 -8.75 3.98 1.48
N ASP A 311 -9.21 5.05 2.14
CA ASP A 311 -10.24 4.98 3.16
C ASP A 311 -11.50 5.68 2.64
N VAL A 312 -12.43 4.88 2.16
CA VAL A 312 -13.75 5.30 1.66
C VAL A 312 -14.78 4.31 2.19
N PRO A 313 -15.51 4.68 3.25
CA PRO A 313 -16.44 3.76 3.93
C PRO A 313 -17.69 3.41 3.11
N THR A 314 -17.90 4.06 1.98
CA THR A 314 -19.06 3.86 1.09
C THR A 314 -18.84 2.77 0.03
N ILE A 315 -17.65 2.16 -0.02
CA ILE A 315 -17.36 1.07 -0.96
C ILE A 315 -18.13 -0.17 -0.53
N THR A 316 -19.09 -0.59 -1.36
CA THR A 316 -19.93 -1.78 -1.14
C THR A 316 -19.35 -3.03 -1.79
N HIS A 317 -18.63 -2.88 -2.90
CA HIS A 317 -18.11 -3.99 -3.68
C HIS A 317 -16.62 -3.87 -3.93
N VAL A 318 -15.93 -5.00 -3.85
CA VAL A 318 -14.54 -5.19 -4.30
C VAL A 318 -14.53 -6.27 -5.36
N ILE A 319 -13.95 -5.99 -6.52
CA ILE A 319 -13.78 -6.97 -7.58
C ILE A 319 -12.29 -7.19 -7.82
N ASN A 320 -11.80 -8.38 -7.51
CA ASN A 320 -10.47 -8.82 -7.92
C ASN A 320 -10.55 -9.29 -9.37
N TYR A 321 -10.41 -8.37 -10.33
CA TYR A 321 -10.37 -8.69 -11.76
C TYR A 321 -9.18 -9.59 -12.10
N ASP A 322 -8.04 -9.31 -11.49
CA ASP A 322 -6.88 -10.19 -11.48
C ASP A 322 -6.56 -10.64 -10.05
N LEU A 323 -6.14 -11.90 -9.92
CA LEU A 323 -5.68 -12.43 -8.65
C LEU A 323 -4.47 -11.63 -8.14
N PRO A 324 -4.36 -11.38 -6.84
CA PRO A 324 -3.20 -10.72 -6.26
C PRO A 324 -1.94 -11.56 -6.42
N LYS A 325 -0.79 -10.90 -6.42
CA LYS A 325 0.51 -11.58 -6.51
C LYS A 325 0.83 -12.36 -5.23
N GLN A 326 0.48 -11.80 -4.09
CA GLN A 326 0.65 -12.40 -2.76
C GLN A 326 -0.71 -12.65 -2.13
N ALA A 327 -0.82 -13.69 -1.29
CA ALA A 327 -2.09 -14.04 -0.65
C ALA A 327 -2.54 -12.97 0.36
N GLU A 328 -1.59 -12.29 0.99
CA GLU A 328 -1.81 -11.19 1.91
C GLU A 328 -2.56 -10.02 1.26
N ASP A 329 -2.22 -9.71 -0.01
CA ASP A 329 -2.87 -8.64 -0.76
C ASP A 329 -4.37 -8.89 -0.92
N TYR A 330 -4.80 -10.16 -0.97
CA TYR A 330 -6.20 -10.52 -1.03
C TYR A 330 -6.99 -9.91 0.14
N VAL A 331 -6.51 -10.11 1.36
CA VAL A 331 -7.16 -9.58 2.58
C VAL A 331 -7.18 -8.05 2.57
N HIS A 332 -6.10 -7.42 2.12
CA HIS A 332 -6.03 -5.96 2.01
C HIS A 332 -6.97 -5.38 0.95
N ARG A 333 -7.20 -6.12 -0.15
CA ARG A 333 -8.15 -5.72 -1.19
C ARG A 333 -9.59 -5.82 -0.70
N ILE A 334 -9.99 -6.98 -0.17
CA ILE A 334 -11.36 -7.18 0.29
C ILE A 334 -11.69 -6.29 1.48
N GLY A 335 -10.72 -5.98 2.34
CA GLY A 335 -10.86 -5.01 3.43
C GLY A 335 -11.06 -3.56 2.97
N ARG A 336 -11.23 -3.27 1.67
CA ARG A 336 -11.73 -1.97 1.19
C ARG A 336 -13.24 -1.85 1.33
N THR A 337 -13.95 -2.95 1.42
CA THR A 337 -15.40 -3.00 1.74
C THR A 337 -15.65 -3.55 3.15
N GLY A 338 -16.88 -3.68 3.58
CA GLY A 338 -17.24 -4.20 4.91
C GLY A 338 -16.84 -3.30 6.07
N ARG A 339 -16.68 -1.98 5.86
CA ARG A 339 -16.22 -1.02 6.86
C ARG A 339 -17.36 -0.33 7.59
N ALA A 340 -17.05 0.23 8.76
CA ALA A 340 -17.98 1.00 9.59
C ALA A 340 -19.30 0.26 9.90
N GLY A 341 -19.22 -1.06 10.15
CA GLY A 341 -20.38 -1.88 10.49
C GLY A 341 -21.29 -2.27 9.32
N ARG A 342 -20.91 -1.92 8.08
CA ARG A 342 -21.65 -2.30 6.86
C ARG A 342 -21.23 -3.67 6.37
N THR A 343 -22.11 -4.35 5.65
CA THR A 343 -21.79 -5.55 4.88
C THR A 343 -21.11 -5.16 3.56
N GLY A 344 -20.23 -6.01 3.04
CA GLY A 344 -19.55 -5.81 1.77
C GLY A 344 -19.56 -7.08 0.92
N ILE A 345 -19.35 -6.95 -0.38
CA ILE A 345 -19.25 -8.07 -1.31
C ILE A 345 -17.88 -8.03 -1.97
N ALA A 346 -17.19 -9.18 -1.96
CA ALA A 346 -15.89 -9.35 -2.60
C ALA A 346 -15.98 -10.43 -3.68
N ILE A 347 -15.85 -10.05 -4.94
CA ILE A 347 -15.93 -10.94 -6.09
C ILE A 347 -14.52 -11.14 -6.65
N THR A 348 -14.13 -12.40 -6.85
CA THR A 348 -12.80 -12.74 -7.34
C THR A 348 -12.89 -13.50 -8.64
N PHE A 349 -12.28 -12.99 -9.69
CA PHE A 349 -12.12 -13.72 -10.95
C PHE A 349 -10.82 -14.51 -10.95
N ALA A 350 -10.90 -15.76 -11.39
CA ALA A 350 -9.73 -16.60 -11.58
C ALA A 350 -9.84 -17.34 -12.93
N GLU A 351 -8.78 -17.33 -13.71
CA GLU A 351 -8.74 -18.23 -14.85
C GLU A 351 -8.66 -19.68 -14.38
N VAL A 352 -9.22 -20.59 -15.18
CA VAL A 352 -9.25 -22.04 -14.85
C VAL A 352 -7.85 -22.61 -14.56
N ASN A 353 -6.80 -22.04 -15.17
CA ASN A 353 -5.40 -22.43 -14.95
C ASN A 353 -4.78 -21.80 -13.68
N GLU A 354 -5.43 -20.84 -13.04
CA GLU A 354 -4.91 -20.15 -11.86
C GLU A 354 -5.31 -20.78 -10.52
N TYR A 355 -5.89 -21.99 -10.53
CA TYR A 355 -6.35 -22.69 -9.32
C TYR A 355 -5.28 -22.80 -8.22
N VAL A 356 -3.98 -22.86 -8.59
CA VAL A 356 -2.87 -22.89 -7.62
C VAL A 356 -2.76 -21.58 -6.85
N LYS A 357 -2.99 -20.44 -7.52
CA LYS A 357 -3.01 -19.13 -6.86
C LYS A 357 -4.20 -19.00 -5.92
N VAL A 358 -5.38 -19.45 -6.37
CA VAL A 358 -6.59 -19.50 -5.53
C VAL A 358 -6.34 -20.34 -4.29
N HIS A 359 -5.76 -21.53 -4.42
CA HIS A 359 -5.46 -22.40 -3.29
C HIS A 359 -4.47 -21.76 -2.29
N LYS A 360 -3.49 -20.97 -2.75
CA LYS A 360 -2.59 -20.23 -1.86
C LYS A 360 -3.35 -19.17 -1.06
N ILE A 361 -4.29 -18.47 -1.68
CA ILE A 361 -5.15 -17.49 -1.02
C ILE A 361 -6.00 -18.20 0.04
N GLU A 362 -6.71 -19.28 -0.32
CA GLU A 362 -7.54 -20.06 0.58
C GLU A 362 -6.75 -20.60 1.77
N LYS A 363 -5.53 -21.09 1.53
CA LYS A 363 -4.64 -21.55 2.61
C LYS A 363 -4.26 -20.41 3.56
N TYR A 364 -4.01 -19.20 3.04
CA TYR A 364 -3.65 -18.04 3.83
C TYR A 364 -4.83 -17.54 4.69
N ILE A 365 -6.03 -17.47 4.08
CA ILE A 365 -7.24 -17.03 4.81
C ILE A 365 -7.87 -18.14 5.68
N GLY A 366 -7.39 -19.39 5.58
CA GLY A 366 -7.84 -20.51 6.38
C GLY A 366 -9.22 -21.09 6.00
N ARG A 367 -9.79 -20.65 4.84
CA ARG A 367 -11.12 -21.09 4.36
C ARG A 367 -11.18 -21.20 2.84
N LYS A 368 -12.18 -21.93 2.36
CA LYS A 368 -12.49 -22.02 0.92
C LYS A 368 -13.27 -20.80 0.47
N LEU A 369 -12.97 -20.33 -0.74
CA LEU A 369 -13.77 -19.30 -1.39
C LEU A 369 -15.01 -19.94 -2.01
N PRO A 370 -16.23 -19.48 -1.71
CA PRO A 370 -17.44 -19.98 -2.32
C PRO A 370 -17.42 -19.74 -3.84
N GLU A 371 -17.55 -20.82 -4.60
CA GLU A 371 -17.60 -20.74 -6.06
C GLU A 371 -19.00 -20.35 -6.49
N LEU A 372 -19.11 -19.29 -7.27
CA LEU A 372 -20.33 -18.84 -7.91
C LEU A 372 -20.27 -19.13 -9.42
N THR A 373 -21.39 -19.51 -9.98
CA THR A 373 -21.55 -19.71 -11.42
C THR A 373 -22.76 -18.87 -11.88
N ILE A 374 -22.59 -18.09 -12.94
CA ILE A 374 -23.68 -17.31 -13.54
C ILE A 374 -24.21 -18.13 -14.71
N GLU A 375 -25.52 -18.37 -14.72
CA GLU A 375 -26.19 -19.14 -15.78
C GLU A 375 -25.94 -18.53 -17.16
N GLY A 376 -25.50 -19.34 -18.11
CA GLY A 376 -25.14 -18.94 -19.47
C GLY A 376 -23.77 -18.25 -19.58
N MET A 377 -23.03 -18.16 -18.47
CA MET A 377 -21.67 -17.62 -18.43
C MET A 377 -20.69 -18.58 -17.71
N GLU A 378 -20.91 -19.86 -17.79
CA GLU A 378 -20.03 -20.87 -17.23
C GLU A 378 -18.72 -20.95 -18.01
N PRO A 379 -17.59 -21.25 -17.35
CA PRO A 379 -16.34 -21.50 -18.05
C PRO A 379 -16.44 -22.80 -18.90
N THR A 380 -16.03 -22.71 -20.14
CA THR A 380 -16.05 -23.86 -21.07
C THR A 380 -14.84 -24.78 -20.86
N ARG A 381 -13.74 -24.26 -20.31
CA ARG A 381 -12.53 -25.02 -20.02
C ARG A 381 -12.67 -25.80 -18.72
N LYS A 382 -12.48 -27.12 -18.78
CA LYS A 382 -12.47 -27.96 -17.57
C LYS A 382 -11.18 -27.77 -16.79
N ARG A 383 -11.28 -27.69 -15.47
CA ARG A 383 -10.12 -27.74 -14.58
C ARG A 383 -9.36 -29.04 -14.76
N LYS A 384 -8.06 -28.98 -14.93
CA LYS A 384 -7.23 -30.18 -14.78
C LYS A 384 -7.27 -30.56 -13.30
N SER A 385 -7.94 -31.66 -12.96
CA SER A 385 -7.97 -32.14 -11.57
C SER A 385 -6.54 -32.36 -11.08
N ALA A 386 -6.13 -31.66 -10.03
CA ALA A 386 -4.89 -31.97 -9.31
C ALA A 386 -5.11 -33.27 -8.55
N GLY A 387 -4.93 -34.43 -9.21
CA GLY A 387 -5.16 -35.72 -8.55
C GLY A 387 -5.30 -36.92 -9.46
N GLY A 388 -4.79 -36.85 -10.67
CA GLY A 388 -4.63 -38.04 -11.50
C GLY A 388 -3.19 -38.56 -11.46
N LYS A 389 -2.82 -39.41 -10.50
CA LYS A 389 -1.68 -40.30 -10.70
C LYS A 389 -1.89 -40.97 -12.05
N PRO A 390 -0.92 -40.99 -12.97
CA PRO A 390 -1.06 -41.76 -14.18
C PRO A 390 -1.23 -43.24 -13.78
N LYS A 391 -2.41 -43.76 -14.00
CA LYS A 391 -2.59 -45.23 -14.00
C LYS A 391 -1.68 -45.76 -15.08
N GLY A 392 -0.52 -46.25 -14.68
CA GLY A 392 0.34 -47.07 -15.52
C GLY A 392 -0.48 -48.27 -16.01
N LYS A 393 -0.82 -48.29 -17.27
CA LYS A 393 -1.24 -49.49 -17.93
C LYS A 393 -0.01 -50.40 -17.98
N GLY A 394 0.14 -51.26 -16.99
CA GLY A 394 0.97 -52.43 -17.03
C GLY A 394 0.33 -53.44 -17.99
N GLY A 395 0.76 -53.43 -19.23
CA GLY A 395 0.53 -54.51 -20.15
C GLY A 395 1.73 -55.46 -20.07
N TRP A 396 1.61 -56.51 -19.30
CA TRP A 396 2.53 -57.62 -19.37
C TRP A 396 2.15 -58.44 -20.61
N GLY A 397 2.96 -58.34 -21.63
CA GLY A 397 2.97 -59.23 -22.77
C GLY A 397 4.16 -60.21 -22.65
N ASP A 398 3.85 -61.48 -22.35
CA ASP A 398 4.76 -62.60 -22.47
C ASP A 398 5.47 -62.59 -23.84
N ARG A 399 6.79 -62.63 -23.81
CA ARG A 399 7.57 -63.22 -24.92
C ARG A 399 8.70 -64.10 -24.37
N LYS A 400 8.58 -65.36 -24.69
CA LYS A 400 9.48 -66.47 -24.45
C LYS A 400 10.88 -66.24 -25.02
N SER A 401 11.82 -66.74 -24.24
CA SER A 401 13.06 -67.48 -24.51
C SER A 401 13.79 -67.33 -25.86
N GLY A 402 15.06 -66.99 -25.74
CA GLY A 402 16.07 -67.21 -26.75
C GLY A 402 17.42 -66.94 -26.16
N GLY A 403 18.08 -67.99 -25.68
CA GLY A 403 19.42 -67.87 -25.08
C GLY A 403 20.49 -67.68 -26.14
N TRP A 404 21.61 -67.09 -25.72
CA TRP A 404 22.94 -67.49 -26.20
C TRP A 404 24.01 -67.08 -25.23
N ARG A 405 24.93 -68.03 -25.02
CA ARG A 405 26.09 -68.03 -24.11
C ARG A 405 27.27 -67.20 -24.68
N GLY A 406 28.18 -66.87 -23.81
CA GLY A 406 29.63 -66.73 -24.10
C GLY A 406 30.14 -65.39 -23.55
N ASP A 407 30.83 -65.40 -22.59
CA ASP A 407 32.16 -65.75 -22.06
C ASP A 407 32.99 -64.49 -21.66
N LYS A 408 33.32 -64.54 -20.38
CA LYS A 408 34.62 -64.16 -19.73
C LYS A 408 35.28 -62.80 -19.94
N LYS A 409 35.35 -62.11 -18.79
CA LYS A 409 36.44 -61.44 -18.02
C LYS A 409 37.86 -61.38 -18.66
N PRO A 410 38.81 -60.56 -18.17
CA PRO A 410 38.90 -59.85 -16.87
C PRO A 410 39.59 -58.47 -16.89
N ALA A 411 39.69 -57.97 -15.67
CA ALA A 411 40.32 -56.80 -15.10
C ALA A 411 41.75 -56.44 -15.55
N LYS A 412 42.10 -55.14 -15.31
CA LYS A 412 43.35 -54.63 -14.62
C LYS A 412 43.17 -53.11 -14.46
N GLU A 413 43.14 -52.62 -13.29
CA GLU A 413 44.19 -52.08 -12.42
C GLU A 413 45.18 -51.13 -13.12
N GLY A 414 45.30 -49.94 -12.55
CA GLY A 414 46.59 -49.35 -12.42
C GLY A 414 46.68 -47.82 -12.48
N PHE A 415 46.79 -47.20 -11.33
CA PHE A 415 47.78 -46.17 -10.96
C PHE A 415 47.93 -44.93 -11.88
N GLY A 416 47.70 -43.73 -11.37
CA GLY A 416 48.78 -43.02 -10.65
C GLY A 416 49.24 -41.77 -11.36
N GLY A 417 49.25 -40.68 -10.68
CA GLY A 417 50.37 -39.73 -10.86
C GLY A 417 50.03 -38.29 -11.29
N LYS A 418 49.95 -37.44 -10.33
CA LYS A 418 50.64 -36.14 -10.16
C LYS A 418 50.91 -35.21 -11.34
N ALA A 419 50.46 -33.96 -11.09
CA ALA A 419 51.30 -32.76 -10.94
C ALA A 419 51.52 -31.82 -12.13
N ARG A 420 51.22 -30.55 -11.86
CA ARG A 420 51.91 -29.33 -12.23
C ARG A 420 51.94 -28.85 -13.67
N GLY A 421 51.62 -27.58 -13.79
CA GLY A 421 52.20 -26.75 -14.83
C GLY A 421 51.38 -25.52 -15.18
N GLU A 422 51.87 -24.43 -14.69
CA GLU A 422 51.65 -23.03 -15.03
C GLU A 422 51.57 -22.74 -16.55
N GLY A 423 50.89 -21.64 -16.89
CA GLY A 423 51.20 -20.97 -18.15
C GLY A 423 50.13 -20.04 -18.68
N HIS A 424 50.32 -18.78 -18.39
CA HIS A 424 49.83 -17.62 -19.06
C HIS A 424 49.41 -17.79 -20.54
N LYS A 425 48.29 -17.10 -20.94
CA LYS A 425 48.39 -16.03 -21.94
C LYS A 425 47.12 -15.17 -21.99
N LYS A 426 47.31 -13.87 -21.95
CA LYS A 426 46.40 -12.79 -22.32
C LYS A 426 46.15 -12.81 -23.80
N ASP A 427 44.91 -12.53 -24.22
CA ASP A 427 44.51 -11.85 -25.45
C ASP A 427 43.11 -11.29 -25.14
N GLY A 428 42.83 -10.07 -25.10
CA GLY A 428 42.95 -8.99 -25.96
C GLY A 428 41.71 -8.93 -26.91
N PHE A 429 40.49 -8.50 -26.42
CA PHE A 429 39.40 -8.16 -27.32
C PHE A 429 39.12 -6.67 -27.32
N LYS A 430 39.15 -6.11 -28.54
CA LYS A 430 39.06 -4.72 -28.94
C LYS A 430 37.71 -4.11 -28.57
N LYS A 431 37.77 -2.85 -28.12
CA LYS A 431 36.69 -1.86 -28.14
C LYS A 431 36.35 -1.54 -29.60
N ASP A 432 35.13 -1.76 -30.01
CA ASP A 432 34.54 -1.10 -31.16
C ASP A 432 33.59 -0.01 -30.69
N GLY A 433 33.94 1.21 -31.10
CA GLY A 433 33.21 2.41 -30.76
C GLY A 433 31.94 2.55 -31.64
N PHE A 434 30.84 2.85 -31.02
CA PHE A 434 29.63 3.31 -31.71
C PHE A 434 29.64 4.85 -31.77
N LYS A 435 29.59 5.34 -33.00
CA LYS A 435 29.56 6.75 -33.40
C LYS A 435 28.26 7.41 -32.89
N LYS A 436 28.43 8.60 -32.33
CA LYS A 436 27.38 9.61 -32.16
C LYS A 436 26.99 10.14 -33.53
N ASP A 437 25.77 9.93 -33.94
CA ASP A 437 25.16 10.73 -35.00
C ASP A 437 24.30 11.82 -34.37
N GLY A 438 24.68 13.03 -34.69
CA GLY A 438 24.04 14.25 -34.24
C GLY A 438 22.72 14.50 -34.96
N PHE A 439 21.69 14.82 -34.22
CA PHE A 439 20.46 15.39 -34.78
C PHE A 439 20.56 16.92 -34.75
N LYS A 440 20.48 17.49 -35.94
CA LYS A 440 20.49 18.93 -36.26
C LYS A 440 19.26 19.60 -35.62
N LYS A 441 19.50 20.76 -35.01
CA LYS A 441 18.52 21.82 -34.77
C LYS A 441 17.96 22.30 -36.13
N SER A 442 16.66 22.41 -36.24
CA SER A 442 15.99 23.25 -37.20
C SER A 442 15.34 24.43 -36.47
N ASP A 443 15.91 25.60 -36.71
CA ASP A 443 15.33 26.88 -36.36
C ASP A 443 14.14 27.20 -37.28
N GLY A 444 13.16 27.88 -36.71
CA GLY A 444 12.35 28.81 -37.46
C GLY A 444 10.85 28.60 -37.46
N PHE A 445 10.17 29.27 -36.56
CA PHE A 445 8.89 29.88 -36.92
C PHE A 445 8.73 31.25 -36.23
N LYS A 446 8.48 32.26 -37.07
CA LYS A 446 8.40 33.68 -36.77
C LYS A 446 7.10 34.05 -36.02
N LYS A 447 7.28 35.11 -35.26
CA LYS A 447 6.30 36.01 -34.64
C LYS A 447 5.08 36.34 -35.53
N GLY A 448 3.90 36.26 -34.91
CA GLY A 448 2.72 37.01 -35.29
C GLY A 448 2.06 37.52 -34.02
N GLY A 449 2.26 38.81 -33.76
CA GLY A 449 1.62 39.48 -32.64
C GLY A 449 0.29 40.08 -33.07
N GLU A 450 -0.74 39.93 -32.27
CA GLU A 450 -1.87 40.86 -32.24
C GLU A 450 -2.33 41.08 -30.80
N GLY A 451 -2.22 42.35 -30.39
CA GLY A 451 -2.60 42.80 -29.08
C GLY A 451 -4.10 42.97 -28.93
N PHE A 452 -4.64 42.54 -27.85
CA PHE A 452 -5.97 42.98 -27.36
C PHE A 452 -5.79 43.89 -26.17
N LYS A 453 -5.97 45.21 -26.42
CA LYS A 453 -6.15 46.26 -25.41
C LYS A 453 -7.58 46.16 -24.87
N GLY A 454 -7.77 45.70 -23.63
CA GLY A 454 -9.03 45.77 -22.88
C GLY A 454 -8.98 46.98 -21.94
N LYS A 455 -9.89 47.94 -22.15
CA LYS A 455 -10.06 49.22 -21.42
C LYS A 455 -10.41 48.97 -19.95
N ARG A 456 -9.69 49.64 -19.06
CA ARG A 456 -10.15 49.98 -17.71
C ARG A 456 -11.27 51.02 -17.81
N LYS A 457 -12.41 50.75 -17.20
CA LYS A 457 -13.37 51.77 -16.79
C LYS A 457 -13.25 51.99 -15.29
N SER A 458 -12.81 53.15 -14.93
CA SER A 458 -13.00 53.81 -13.64
C SER A 458 -14.49 54.16 -13.51
N ASN A 459 -15.06 53.90 -12.35
CA ASN A 459 -16.31 54.53 -11.95
C ASN A 459 -16.14 55.09 -10.53
N ASP A 460 -16.02 56.42 -10.54
CA ASP A 460 -16.04 57.26 -9.34
C ASP A 460 -17.47 57.45 -8.80
N GLY A 461 -17.57 57.45 -7.49
CA GLY A 461 -18.41 58.38 -6.74
C GLY A 461 -19.90 58.11 -6.67
N PHE A 462 -20.37 57.84 -5.48
CA PHE A 462 -21.43 58.68 -4.89
C PHE A 462 -21.48 58.48 -3.36
N GLY A 463 -21.25 59.60 -2.66
CA GLY A 463 -21.43 59.69 -1.24
C GLY A 463 -22.93 59.83 -0.87
N GLY A 464 -23.26 59.40 0.34
CA GLY A 464 -24.56 59.51 0.97
C GLY A 464 -24.48 59.31 2.45
N LYS A 465 -24.31 60.42 3.21
CA LYS A 465 -24.57 60.50 4.67
C LYS A 465 -26.06 60.31 4.96
N HIS A 466 -26.38 59.57 6.04
CA HIS A 466 -27.42 59.91 7.02
C HIS A 466 -27.28 58.99 8.25
N LYS A 467 -27.12 59.49 9.27
CA LYS A 467 -27.56 59.89 10.63
C LYS A 467 -28.74 59.04 11.17
N LYS A 468 -28.43 58.48 12.37
CA LYS A 468 -29.30 58.36 13.58
C LYS A 468 -30.63 57.60 13.50
N GLY A 469 -30.70 56.67 14.43
CA GLY A 469 -31.81 56.00 15.04
C GLY A 469 -31.29 54.90 15.94
#